data_6c41ddfdf6f62e4a1bd5bea582c1767c
#
_entry.id   6c41ddfdf6f62e4a1bd5bea582c1767c
#
_cell.length_a   1.000
_cell.length_b   1.000
_cell.length_c   1.000
_cell.angle_alpha   90.00
_cell.angle_beta   90.00
_cell.angle_gamma   90.00
#
_symmetry.space_group_name_H-M   'P 1'
#
loop_
_entity.id
_entity.type
_entity.pdbx_description
1 polymer ?
#
loop_
_entity_poly.entity_id
_entity_poly.type
_entity_poly.pdbx_seq_one_letter_code
_entity_poly.pdbx_strand_id
1 'polypeptide(L)'
;VHLRRQRQMCIRDRVYAGHQFGNWVPQLGDGRGILFGQIETSNGLKDLHIKGAGKTPYSRFGDGRAVLRSSIREYLCGEAMHGLKIPSSRSLIIFTGEEPVFRETTEPGAMIVRSASTHVRFGNFEYLCHNDKKELLPELMTHVIEEYFSEYNELENKFELFFESVVRKTAELIAHWQTVGFAHGVMNTDNMSILGETFDFGPFGFLENYQPDYICNHSDYQGRYAFNNQPNIGLWNCQALAAALSPIIEETALKLSLIHISEPTRRALI
;
A
#
# COMPACT_ATOMS: atom_id res chain seq x y z
N VAL A 1 22.13 7.79 15.70
CA VAL A 1 21.12 7.67 14.63
C VAL A 1 21.75 8.22 13.37
N HIS A 2 22.27 7.36 12.49
CA HIS A 2 22.78 7.77 11.18
C HIS A 2 21.59 7.84 10.22
N LEU A 3 21.10 9.06 10.01
CA LEU A 3 20.24 9.35 8.87
C LEU A 3 21.09 9.25 7.61
N ARG A 4 21.01 8.16 6.87
CA ARG A 4 21.58 8.11 5.53
C ARG A 4 20.90 9.21 4.71
N ARG A 5 21.67 10.23 4.33
CA ARG A 5 21.26 11.20 3.32
C ARG A 5 21.12 10.44 2.00
N GLN A 6 19.92 9.96 1.74
CA GLN A 6 19.61 9.42 0.44
C GLN A 6 19.68 10.55 -0.60
N ARG A 7 20.27 10.26 -1.76
CA ARG A 7 20.24 11.11 -2.95
C ARG A 7 18.80 11.30 -3.41
N GLN A 8 18.13 12.41 -2.99
CA GLN A 8 16.72 12.45 -3.16
C GLN A 8 16.10 13.83 -3.14
N MET A 9 15.78 14.29 -4.31
CA MET A 9 14.68 15.24 -4.46
C MET A 9 13.32 14.54 -4.72
N CYS A 10 13.28 13.25 -5.03
CA CYS A 10 12.05 12.54 -5.43
C CYS A 10 11.38 11.71 -4.34
N ILE A 11 11.93 11.56 -3.15
CA ILE A 11 11.40 10.65 -2.12
C ILE A 11 10.67 11.36 -0.98
N ARG A 12 10.84 12.66 -0.78
CA ARG A 12 10.08 13.41 0.24
C ARG A 12 8.60 13.49 -0.09
N ASP A 13 8.28 13.72 -1.36
CA ASP A 13 6.92 13.82 -1.86
C ASP A 13 6.75 12.71 -2.89
N ARG A 14 6.28 11.55 -2.47
CA ARG A 14 6.15 10.39 -3.35
C ARG A 14 5.08 10.64 -4.39
N VAL A 15 5.48 10.58 -5.65
CA VAL A 15 4.56 10.51 -6.78
C VAL A 15 4.27 9.04 -7.08
N TYR A 16 3.03 8.74 -7.32
CA TYR A 16 2.56 7.47 -7.85
C TYR A 16 1.31 7.72 -8.68
N ALA A 17 0.90 6.75 -9.44
CA ALA A 17 -0.38 6.72 -10.13
C ALA A 17 -1.21 5.58 -9.53
N GLY A 18 -2.30 5.21 -10.16
CA GLY A 18 -3.01 4.02 -9.76
C GLY A 18 -4.43 3.95 -10.30
N HIS A 19 -5.03 2.80 -10.11
CA HIS A 19 -6.42 2.57 -10.43
C HIS A 19 -7.26 2.71 -9.18
N GLN A 20 -8.05 3.79 -9.10
CA GLN A 20 -8.98 4.03 -8.01
C GLN A 20 -10.39 3.59 -8.44
N PHE A 21 -10.97 2.65 -7.70
CA PHE A 21 -12.24 1.98 -8.09
C PHE A 21 -12.20 1.41 -9.51
N GLY A 22 -11.02 0.95 -9.96
CA GLY A 22 -10.80 0.43 -11.32
C GLY A 22 -10.58 1.49 -12.39
N ASN A 23 -10.66 2.78 -12.07
CA ASN A 23 -10.42 3.88 -13.00
C ASN A 23 -8.99 4.38 -12.88
N TRP A 24 -8.34 4.57 -14.03
CA TRP A 24 -6.97 5.09 -14.09
C TRP A 24 -6.88 6.54 -13.62
N VAL A 25 -5.95 6.80 -12.70
CA VAL A 25 -5.60 8.14 -12.24
C VAL A 25 -4.11 8.36 -12.46
N PRO A 26 -3.72 9.19 -13.46
CA PRO A 26 -2.34 9.26 -13.95
C PRO A 26 -1.36 9.89 -12.96
N GLN A 27 -1.86 10.68 -12.03
CA GLN A 27 -1.03 11.31 -11.00
C GLN A 27 -1.78 11.34 -9.68
N LEU A 28 -1.22 10.63 -8.74
CA LEU A 28 -1.50 10.63 -7.33
C LEU A 28 -0.22 11.02 -6.59
N GLY A 29 -0.19 10.83 -5.30
CA GLY A 29 0.98 11.05 -4.47
C GLY A 29 0.57 11.20 -3.02
N ASP A 30 1.55 11.39 -2.16
CA ASP A 30 1.34 11.58 -0.73
C ASP A 30 0.67 12.93 -0.46
N GLY A 31 -0.61 13.07 -0.83
CA GLY A 31 -1.37 14.32 -0.79
C GLY A 31 -1.56 14.92 0.62
N ARG A 32 -1.31 14.14 1.66
CA ARG A 32 -1.32 14.56 3.07
C ARG A 32 -0.25 13.86 3.89
N GLY A 33 0.76 13.32 3.24
CA GLY A 33 1.81 12.56 3.87
C GLY A 33 3.19 12.99 3.41
N ILE A 34 4.19 12.73 4.22
CA ILE A 34 5.59 13.04 3.93
C ILE A 34 6.43 11.88 4.43
N LEU A 35 7.31 11.34 3.56
CA LEU A 35 8.36 10.45 4.02
C LEU A 35 9.39 11.28 4.78
N PHE A 36 9.45 11.08 6.09
CA PHE A 36 10.37 11.82 6.96
C PHE A 36 11.80 11.28 6.87
N GLY A 37 11.94 9.97 6.68
CA GLY A 37 13.23 9.29 6.60
C GLY A 37 13.11 7.81 6.91
N GLN A 38 14.24 7.20 7.21
CA GLN A 38 14.33 5.79 7.61
C GLN A 38 15.06 5.68 8.95
N ILE A 39 14.67 4.67 9.72
CA ILE A 39 15.38 4.27 10.95
C ILE A 39 15.87 2.84 10.81
N GLU A 40 17.03 2.59 11.38
CA GLU A 40 17.56 1.23 11.53
C GLU A 40 16.98 0.59 12.80
N THR A 41 16.46 -0.62 12.64
CA THR A 41 15.89 -1.41 13.74
C THR A 41 16.53 -2.80 13.75
N SER A 42 16.29 -3.58 14.79
CA SER A 42 16.71 -4.99 14.84
C SER A 42 16.15 -5.84 13.69
N ASN A 43 15.06 -5.38 13.05
CA ASN A 43 14.39 -6.07 11.95
C ASN A 43 14.62 -5.36 10.60
N GLY A 44 15.75 -4.67 10.44
CA GLY A 44 16.12 -3.92 9.23
C GLY A 44 15.64 -2.48 9.22
N LEU A 45 15.79 -1.84 8.07
CA LEU A 45 15.38 -0.47 7.86
C LEU A 45 13.84 -0.35 7.84
N LYS A 46 13.33 0.72 8.44
CA LYS A 46 11.91 1.08 8.42
C LYS A 46 11.72 2.51 7.97
N ASP A 47 10.82 2.70 7.04
CA ASP A 47 10.35 4.02 6.63
C ASP A 47 9.59 4.69 7.77
N LEU A 48 9.85 5.97 8.00
CA LEU A 48 9.02 6.84 8.83
C LEU A 48 8.23 7.78 7.95
N HIS A 49 6.92 7.70 8.03
CA HIS A 49 6.00 8.49 7.24
C HIS A 49 5.04 9.27 8.14
N ILE A 50 4.97 10.59 7.94
CA ILE A 50 4.07 11.48 8.69
C ILE A 50 2.84 11.74 7.83
N LYS A 51 1.65 11.46 8.35
CA LYS A 51 0.37 11.73 7.70
C LYS A 51 -0.37 12.85 8.42
N GLY A 52 -0.88 13.80 7.66
CA GLY A 52 -1.62 14.95 8.23
C GLY A 52 -0.77 16.19 8.47
N ALA A 53 0.47 16.23 7.98
CA ALA A 53 1.42 17.33 8.21
C ALA A 53 1.12 18.63 7.43
N GLY A 54 0.09 18.64 6.61
CA GLY A 54 -0.30 19.79 5.78
C GLY A 54 -0.21 19.48 4.29
N LYS A 55 -0.31 20.54 3.50
CA LYS A 55 -0.32 20.43 2.03
C LYS A 55 1.02 19.99 1.48
N THR A 56 0.97 19.13 0.47
CA THR A 56 2.08 18.73 -0.38
C THR A 56 1.76 19.13 -1.83
N PRO A 57 2.68 19.03 -2.79
CA PRO A 57 2.41 19.22 -4.20
C PRO A 57 1.30 18.30 -4.75
N TYR A 58 1.00 17.20 -4.07
CA TYR A 58 0.01 16.19 -4.48
C TYR A 58 -1.33 16.29 -3.74
N SER A 59 -1.54 17.32 -2.93
CA SER A 59 -2.78 17.47 -2.13
C SER A 59 -4.02 17.76 -2.98
N ARG A 60 -3.86 18.08 -4.26
CA ARG A 60 -4.95 18.45 -5.17
C ARG A 60 -5.85 19.50 -4.53
N PHE A 61 -7.12 19.19 -4.27
CA PHE A 61 -8.07 20.07 -3.58
C PHE A 61 -8.10 19.87 -2.06
N GLY A 62 -7.32 18.92 -1.53
CA GLY A 62 -7.27 18.61 -0.12
C GLY A 62 -6.48 19.65 0.70
N ASP A 63 -6.76 19.69 1.99
CA ASP A 63 -6.06 20.55 2.97
C ASP A 63 -4.74 19.94 3.48
N GLY A 64 -4.45 18.68 3.11
CA GLY A 64 -3.29 17.96 3.60
C GLY A 64 -3.36 17.54 5.08
N ARG A 65 -4.50 17.70 5.73
CA ARG A 65 -4.69 17.41 7.15
C ARG A 65 -5.27 16.02 7.38
N ALA A 66 -4.99 15.45 8.54
CA ALA A 66 -5.70 14.33 9.09
C ALA A 66 -6.53 14.78 10.30
N VAL A 67 -7.58 14.03 10.63
CA VAL A 67 -8.40 14.28 11.81
C VAL A 67 -8.10 13.25 12.90
N LEU A 68 -8.29 13.65 14.16
CA LEU A 68 -7.95 12.81 15.31
C LEU A 68 -8.68 11.47 15.28
N ARG A 69 -9.98 11.46 14.97
CA ARG A 69 -10.81 10.25 14.88
C ARG A 69 -10.22 9.22 13.91
N SER A 70 -9.87 9.66 12.70
CA SER A 70 -9.30 8.74 11.70
C SER A 70 -7.88 8.28 12.07
N SER A 71 -7.10 9.13 12.73
CA SER A 71 -5.75 8.79 13.19
C SER A 71 -5.77 7.75 14.32
N ILE A 72 -6.72 7.87 15.25
CA ILE A 72 -6.94 6.85 16.30
C ILE A 72 -7.38 5.52 15.67
N ARG A 73 -8.32 5.54 14.71
CA ARG A 73 -8.76 4.32 14.01
C ARG A 73 -7.59 3.62 13.31
N GLU A 74 -6.75 4.37 12.59
CA GLU A 74 -5.57 3.85 11.92
C GLU A 74 -4.57 3.26 12.91
N TYR A 75 -4.32 3.95 14.04
CA TYR A 75 -3.44 3.46 15.10
C TYR A 75 -3.93 2.13 15.66
N LEU A 76 -5.19 2.08 16.08
CA LEU A 76 -5.78 0.87 16.68
C LEU A 76 -5.80 -0.31 15.70
N CYS A 77 -6.09 -0.04 14.42
CA CYS A 77 -6.09 -1.08 13.40
C CYS A 77 -4.68 -1.64 13.14
N GLY A 78 -3.66 -0.78 13.05
CA GLY A 78 -2.28 -1.23 12.91
C GLY A 78 -1.82 -2.10 14.08
N GLU A 79 -2.21 -1.77 15.32
CA GLU A 79 -1.89 -2.58 16.49
C GLU A 79 -2.70 -3.89 16.52
N ALA A 80 -3.96 -3.87 16.07
CA ALA A 80 -4.76 -5.09 15.93
C ALA A 80 -4.16 -6.05 14.92
N MET A 81 -3.75 -5.55 13.74
CA MET A 81 -3.07 -6.33 12.72
C MET A 81 -1.76 -6.93 13.23
N HIS A 82 -0.97 -6.14 13.96
CA HIS A 82 0.26 -6.65 14.58
C HIS A 82 -0.03 -7.76 15.59
N GLY A 83 -1.04 -7.59 16.45
CA GLY A 83 -1.48 -8.61 17.39
C GLY A 83 -1.96 -9.90 16.71
N LEU A 84 -2.60 -9.78 15.55
CA LEU A 84 -3.05 -10.89 14.72
C LEU A 84 -1.92 -11.49 13.86
N LYS A 85 -0.69 -10.94 13.92
CA LYS A 85 0.49 -11.32 13.11
C LYS A 85 0.29 -11.13 11.62
N ILE A 86 -0.54 -10.18 11.24
CA ILE A 86 -0.77 -9.78 9.84
C ILE A 86 0.21 -8.65 9.49
N PRO A 87 0.99 -8.79 8.41
CA PRO A 87 1.92 -7.74 7.98
C PRO A 87 1.20 -6.41 7.78
N SER A 88 1.70 -5.36 8.43
CA SER A 88 1.04 -4.05 8.45
C SER A 88 2.01 -2.94 8.81
N SER A 89 1.74 -1.74 8.30
CA SER A 89 2.32 -0.53 8.87
C SER A 89 1.87 -0.36 10.32
N ARG A 90 2.75 0.19 11.15
CA ARG A 90 2.45 0.52 12.55
C ARG A 90 2.50 2.02 12.78
N SER A 91 1.67 2.47 13.68
CA SER A 91 1.67 3.87 14.11
C SER A 91 2.50 4.01 15.37
N LEU A 92 3.43 4.96 15.37
CA LEU A 92 4.35 5.19 16.50
C LEU A 92 3.78 6.22 17.47
N ILE A 93 3.20 7.31 16.93
CA ILE A 93 2.71 8.42 17.73
C ILE A 93 1.64 9.20 16.97
N ILE A 94 0.70 9.75 17.70
CA ILE A 94 -0.29 10.73 17.23
C ILE A 94 -0.04 12.06 17.93
N PHE A 95 0.12 13.11 17.14
CA PHE A 95 0.11 14.48 17.62
C PHE A 95 -1.26 15.08 17.38
N THR A 96 -1.80 15.76 18.34
CA THR A 96 -3.07 16.50 18.23
C THR A 96 -2.81 18.01 18.31
N GLY A 97 -3.61 18.78 17.60
CA GLY A 97 -3.57 20.23 17.64
C GLY A 97 -4.97 20.81 17.87
N GLU A 98 -5.02 22.06 18.25
CA GLU A 98 -6.28 22.80 18.44
C GLU A 98 -6.85 23.31 17.11
N GLU A 99 -6.10 23.24 16.03
CA GLU A 99 -6.55 23.69 14.71
C GLU A 99 -7.76 22.88 14.24
N PRO A 100 -8.88 23.53 13.93
CA PRO A 100 -10.06 22.86 13.41
C PRO A 100 -9.81 22.37 11.97
N VAL A 101 -10.23 21.15 11.68
CA VAL A 101 -10.22 20.56 10.35
C VAL A 101 -11.65 20.34 9.89
N PHE A 102 -12.00 20.96 8.77
CA PHE A 102 -13.34 20.85 8.21
C PHE A 102 -13.49 19.57 7.42
N ARG A 103 -14.48 18.75 7.79
CA ARG A 103 -14.94 17.53 7.11
C ARG A 103 -16.48 17.61 6.98
N GLU A 104 -17.20 16.55 7.17
CA GLU A 104 -18.67 16.60 7.32
C GLU A 104 -19.06 17.45 8.54
N THR A 105 -18.26 17.38 9.58
CA THR A 105 -18.29 18.23 10.77
C THR A 105 -16.90 18.80 11.02
N THR A 106 -16.80 19.83 11.87
CA THR A 106 -15.51 20.33 12.33
C THR A 106 -14.92 19.35 13.34
N GLU A 107 -13.71 18.86 13.07
CA GLU A 107 -13.02 17.88 13.90
C GLU A 107 -11.63 18.40 14.31
N PRO A 108 -11.07 17.92 15.45
CA PRO A 108 -9.69 18.23 15.82
C PRO A 108 -8.70 17.67 14.78
N GLY A 109 -7.72 18.50 14.41
CA GLY A 109 -6.61 18.11 13.55
C GLY A 109 -5.66 17.16 14.28
N ALA A 110 -5.01 16.28 13.52
CA ALA A 110 -3.97 15.39 14.04
C ALA A 110 -2.89 15.11 12.98
N MET A 111 -1.71 14.72 13.45
CA MET A 111 -0.66 14.10 12.65
C MET A 111 -0.36 12.73 13.24
N ILE A 112 -0.16 11.75 12.37
CA ILE A 112 0.23 10.39 12.78
C ILE A 112 1.56 10.04 12.14
N VAL A 113 2.50 9.55 12.94
CA VAL A 113 3.76 8.99 12.45
C VAL A 113 3.59 7.49 12.29
N ARG A 114 3.80 7.00 11.09
CA ARG A 114 3.71 5.59 10.72
C ARG A 114 5.08 5.02 10.41
N SER A 115 5.27 3.75 10.66
CA SER A 115 6.43 2.99 10.20
C SER A 115 5.98 1.79 9.37
N ALA A 116 6.72 1.50 8.31
CA ALA A 116 6.55 0.33 7.46
C ALA A 116 7.92 -0.13 6.97
N SER A 117 8.02 -1.35 6.45
CA SER A 117 9.28 -1.78 5.83
C SER A 117 9.61 -0.90 4.65
N THR A 118 8.62 -0.61 3.83
CA THR A 118 8.67 0.41 2.77
C THR A 118 7.27 0.94 2.49
N HIS A 119 7.19 2.11 1.88
CA HIS A 119 5.96 2.62 1.29
C HIS A 119 5.98 2.55 -0.25
N VAL A 120 6.88 1.79 -0.85
CA VAL A 120 6.81 1.50 -2.28
C VAL A 120 5.58 0.65 -2.55
N ARG A 121 4.78 1.06 -3.53
CA ARG A 121 3.47 0.51 -3.86
C ARG A 121 3.35 0.21 -5.35
N PHE A 122 2.37 -0.55 -5.75
CA PHE A 122 2.14 -0.86 -7.17
C PHE A 122 2.05 0.41 -8.01
N GLY A 123 1.41 1.44 -7.48
CA GLY A 123 1.25 2.74 -8.16
C GLY A 123 2.56 3.47 -8.49
N ASN A 124 3.70 3.16 -7.86
CA ASN A 124 4.98 3.72 -8.27
C ASN A 124 5.43 3.16 -9.62
N PHE A 125 5.25 1.86 -9.85
CA PHE A 125 5.58 1.20 -11.13
C PHE A 125 4.59 1.63 -12.22
N GLU A 126 3.29 1.70 -11.90
CA GLU A 126 2.27 2.20 -12.83
C GLU A 126 2.59 3.64 -13.27
N TYR A 127 3.01 4.50 -12.33
CA TYR A 127 3.40 5.88 -12.65
C TYR A 127 4.54 5.93 -13.66
N LEU A 128 5.60 5.16 -13.45
CA LEU A 128 6.75 5.14 -14.36
C LEU A 128 6.36 4.58 -15.73
N CYS A 129 5.57 3.51 -15.75
CA CYS A 129 5.15 2.86 -16.99
C CYS A 129 4.29 3.77 -17.88
N HIS A 130 3.33 4.49 -17.26
CA HIS A 130 2.31 5.21 -18.01
C HIS A 130 2.58 6.73 -18.18
N ASN A 131 3.63 7.27 -17.58
CA ASN A 131 4.01 8.69 -17.68
C ASN A 131 5.34 8.90 -18.41
N ASP A 132 5.60 8.11 -19.46
CA ASP A 132 6.79 8.22 -20.31
C ASP A 132 8.12 8.17 -19.53
N LYS A 133 8.19 7.35 -18.48
CA LYS A 133 9.38 7.16 -17.62
C LYS A 133 9.78 5.69 -17.51
N LYS A 134 9.44 4.89 -18.52
CA LYS A 134 9.68 3.44 -18.53
C LYS A 134 11.15 3.06 -18.35
N GLU A 135 12.05 3.94 -18.80
CA GLU A 135 13.49 3.77 -18.64
C GLU A 135 13.95 3.72 -17.17
N LEU A 136 13.14 4.24 -16.24
CA LEU A 136 13.43 4.22 -14.79
C LEU A 136 12.90 2.95 -14.08
N LEU A 137 12.09 2.14 -14.78
CA LEU A 137 11.55 0.90 -14.18
C LEU A 137 12.65 -0.06 -13.72
N PRO A 138 13.70 -0.36 -14.54
CA PRO A 138 14.78 -1.26 -14.12
C PRO A 138 15.53 -0.73 -12.89
N GLU A 139 15.72 0.59 -12.78
CA GLU A 139 16.39 1.22 -11.64
C GLU A 139 15.55 1.06 -10.37
N LEU A 140 14.24 1.34 -10.43
CA LEU A 140 13.33 1.16 -9.30
C LEU A 140 13.26 -0.32 -8.88
N MET A 141 13.14 -1.25 -9.84
CA MET A 141 13.10 -2.69 -9.55
C MET A 141 14.40 -3.15 -8.89
N THR A 142 15.55 -2.75 -9.42
CA THR A 142 16.87 -3.11 -8.87
C THR A 142 17.00 -2.57 -7.44
N HIS A 143 16.67 -1.30 -7.21
CA HIS A 143 16.70 -0.72 -5.86
C HIS A 143 15.82 -1.50 -4.87
N VAL A 144 14.60 -1.85 -5.27
CA VAL A 144 13.69 -2.62 -4.42
C VAL A 144 14.20 -4.03 -4.15
N ILE A 145 14.81 -4.69 -5.15
CA ILE A 145 15.40 -6.00 -5.00
C ILE A 145 16.60 -5.94 -4.05
N GLU A 146 17.50 -4.99 -4.23
CA GLU A 146 18.67 -4.81 -3.36
C GLU A 146 18.31 -4.60 -1.89
N GLU A 147 17.25 -3.82 -1.62
CA GLU A 147 16.86 -3.47 -0.26
C GLU A 147 15.98 -4.55 0.42
N TYR A 148 15.13 -5.27 -0.33
CA TYR A 148 14.08 -6.09 0.27
C TYR A 148 14.01 -7.54 -0.25
N PHE A 149 14.74 -7.87 -1.31
CA PHE A 149 14.79 -9.20 -1.93
C PHE A 149 16.23 -9.54 -2.33
N SER A 150 17.18 -9.25 -1.44
CA SER A 150 18.62 -9.34 -1.71
C SER A 150 19.07 -10.74 -2.14
N GLU A 151 18.30 -11.79 -1.83
CA GLU A 151 18.51 -13.14 -2.29
C GLU A 151 18.41 -13.30 -3.82
N TYR A 152 17.82 -12.34 -4.52
CA TYR A 152 17.68 -12.36 -5.98
C TYR A 152 18.74 -11.56 -6.72
N ASN A 153 19.57 -10.77 -6.04
CA ASN A 153 20.48 -9.79 -6.64
C ASN A 153 21.33 -10.36 -7.78
N GLU A 154 21.89 -11.54 -7.56
CA GLU A 154 22.84 -12.19 -8.49
C GLU A 154 22.17 -13.13 -9.48
N LEU A 155 20.82 -13.21 -9.50
CA LEU A 155 20.10 -14.12 -10.37
C LEU A 155 19.76 -13.42 -11.69
N GLU A 156 19.90 -14.17 -12.81
CA GLU A 156 19.58 -13.66 -14.15
C GLU A 156 18.09 -13.29 -14.29
N ASN A 157 17.21 -14.05 -13.65
CA ASN A 157 15.76 -13.87 -13.68
C ASN A 157 15.24 -13.11 -12.43
N LYS A 158 16.03 -12.20 -11.87
CA LYS A 158 15.68 -11.49 -10.63
C LYS A 158 14.38 -10.69 -10.72
N PHE A 159 14.06 -10.14 -11.88
CA PHE A 159 12.85 -9.34 -12.08
C PHE A 159 11.58 -10.21 -12.09
N GLU A 160 11.65 -11.39 -12.69
CA GLU A 160 10.57 -12.39 -12.66
C GLU A 160 10.31 -12.87 -11.24
N LEU A 161 11.38 -13.24 -10.52
CA LEU A 161 11.31 -13.69 -9.12
C LEU A 161 10.79 -12.60 -8.19
N PHE A 162 11.18 -11.36 -8.43
CA PHE A 162 10.62 -10.20 -7.72
C PHE A 162 9.10 -10.14 -7.91
N PHE A 163 8.62 -10.17 -9.16
CA PHE A 163 7.18 -10.10 -9.45
C PHE A 163 6.43 -11.29 -8.83
N GLU A 164 6.94 -12.51 -8.97
CA GLU A 164 6.38 -13.71 -8.35
C GLU A 164 6.24 -13.55 -6.82
N SER A 165 7.29 -13.04 -6.18
CA SER A 165 7.27 -12.80 -4.73
C SER A 165 6.25 -11.75 -4.32
N VAL A 166 6.10 -10.68 -5.09
CA VAL A 166 5.07 -9.66 -4.84
C VAL A 166 3.66 -10.24 -4.96
N VAL A 167 3.41 -11.07 -5.98
CA VAL A 167 2.13 -11.76 -6.16
C VAL A 167 1.84 -12.68 -4.98
N ARG A 168 2.82 -13.50 -4.57
CA ARG A 168 2.68 -14.42 -3.44
C ARG A 168 2.40 -13.69 -2.13
N LYS A 169 3.18 -12.65 -1.81
CA LYS A 169 2.97 -11.83 -0.60
C LYS A 169 1.60 -11.15 -0.59
N THR A 170 1.13 -10.68 -1.74
CA THR A 170 -0.21 -10.10 -1.88
C THR A 170 -1.30 -11.14 -1.62
N ALA A 171 -1.15 -12.34 -2.19
CA ALA A 171 -2.10 -13.43 -1.98
C ALA A 171 -2.17 -13.88 -0.51
N GLU A 172 -1.00 -14.03 0.14
CA GLU A 172 -0.90 -14.35 1.56
C GLU A 172 -1.55 -13.28 2.44
N LEU A 173 -1.29 -12.00 2.16
CA LEU A 173 -1.89 -10.89 2.89
C LEU A 173 -3.42 -10.93 2.81
N ILE A 174 -3.97 -11.10 1.61
CA ILE A 174 -5.43 -11.16 1.40
C ILE A 174 -6.02 -12.41 2.07
N ALA A 175 -5.33 -13.54 2.02
CA ALA A 175 -5.75 -14.75 2.74
C ALA A 175 -5.83 -14.50 4.25
N HIS A 176 -4.84 -13.81 4.83
CA HIS A 176 -4.89 -13.39 6.23
C HIS A 176 -6.08 -12.48 6.54
N TRP A 177 -6.37 -11.49 5.67
CA TRP A 177 -7.56 -10.64 5.84
C TRP A 177 -8.85 -11.46 5.85
N GLN A 178 -8.96 -12.45 4.96
CA GLN A 178 -10.14 -13.33 4.89
C GLN A 178 -10.30 -14.16 6.17
N THR A 179 -9.21 -14.66 6.76
CA THR A 179 -9.28 -15.50 7.97
C THR A 179 -9.73 -14.75 9.22
N VAL A 180 -9.48 -13.43 9.28
CA VAL A 180 -9.84 -12.59 10.44
C VAL A 180 -11.08 -11.73 10.21
N GLY A 181 -11.74 -11.88 9.06
CA GLY A 181 -12.92 -11.09 8.71
C GLY A 181 -12.61 -9.61 8.47
N PHE A 182 -11.40 -9.27 8.01
CA PHE A 182 -11.00 -7.89 7.74
C PHE A 182 -11.37 -7.46 6.32
N ALA A 183 -12.12 -6.37 6.20
CA ALA A 183 -12.39 -5.68 4.93
C ALA A 183 -11.58 -4.39 4.86
N HIS A 184 -10.69 -4.29 3.88
CA HIS A 184 -9.85 -3.10 3.68
C HIS A 184 -10.66 -1.89 3.18
N GLY A 185 -11.61 -2.13 2.28
CA GLY A 185 -12.55 -1.14 1.75
C GLY A 185 -12.00 -0.19 0.69
N VAL A 186 -10.68 -0.13 0.44
CA VAL A 186 -10.06 0.68 -0.63
C VAL A 186 -8.83 -0.03 -1.17
N MET A 187 -9.04 -1.13 -1.90
CA MET A 187 -7.97 -1.90 -2.53
C MET A 187 -7.61 -1.33 -3.91
N ASN A 188 -7.33 -0.03 -3.95
CA ASN A 188 -6.75 0.60 -5.13
C ASN A 188 -5.31 0.11 -5.33
N THR A 189 -4.76 0.17 -6.54
CA THR A 189 -3.35 -0.19 -6.79
C THR A 189 -2.37 0.72 -6.07
N ASP A 190 -2.76 1.97 -5.80
CA ASP A 190 -2.00 2.91 -4.98
C ASP A 190 -2.05 2.58 -3.47
N ASN A 191 -2.85 1.61 -3.05
CA ASN A 191 -2.90 1.11 -1.67
C ASN A 191 -2.35 -0.32 -1.54
N MET A 192 -1.63 -0.82 -2.55
CA MET A 192 -1.03 -2.15 -2.53
C MET A 192 0.48 -2.07 -2.32
N SER A 193 0.95 -2.63 -1.20
CA SER A 193 2.37 -2.74 -0.87
C SER A 193 3.06 -3.80 -1.72
N ILE A 194 4.29 -3.54 -2.18
CA ILE A 194 5.13 -4.55 -2.83
C ILE A 194 5.66 -5.61 -1.85
N LEU A 195 5.58 -5.37 -0.56
CA LEU A 195 6.00 -6.33 0.47
C LEU A 195 4.83 -7.07 1.12
N GLY A 196 3.58 -6.86 0.65
CA GLY A 196 2.41 -7.48 1.25
C GLY A 196 2.13 -6.96 2.66
N GLU A 197 2.38 -5.68 2.93
CA GLU A 197 2.00 -5.03 4.18
C GLU A 197 0.68 -4.28 4.00
N THR A 198 -0.23 -4.40 4.98
CA THR A 198 -1.46 -3.60 5.02
C THR A 198 -1.11 -2.17 5.38
N PHE A 199 -1.54 -1.20 4.59
CA PHE A 199 -1.40 0.22 4.94
C PHE A 199 -2.54 1.08 4.36
N ASP A 200 -2.53 2.37 4.71
CA ASP A 200 -3.57 3.34 4.31
C ASP A 200 -4.97 2.96 4.81
N PHE A 201 -5.07 2.67 6.11
CA PHE A 201 -6.32 2.38 6.80
C PHE A 201 -7.29 3.56 6.71
N GLY A 202 -8.25 3.42 5.79
CA GLY A 202 -9.34 4.37 5.57
C GLY A 202 -10.66 3.84 6.12
N PRO A 203 -11.60 3.47 5.25
CA PRO A 203 -12.91 2.97 5.66
C PRO A 203 -12.93 1.47 6.03
N PHE A 204 -11.84 0.92 6.54
CA PHE A 204 -11.74 -0.49 6.92
C PHE A 204 -12.81 -0.90 7.95
N GLY A 205 -13.09 -2.20 8.01
CA GLY A 205 -13.92 -2.80 9.04
C GLY A 205 -13.57 -4.26 9.30
N PHE A 206 -14.02 -4.77 10.44
CA PHE A 206 -14.03 -6.21 10.75
C PHE A 206 -15.47 -6.72 10.77
N LEU A 207 -15.68 -7.92 10.30
CA LEU A 207 -16.98 -8.58 10.34
C LEU A 207 -17.31 -8.97 11.79
N GLU A 208 -18.50 -8.60 12.26
CA GLU A 208 -19.03 -9.16 13.53
C GLU A 208 -19.64 -10.55 13.33
N ASN A 209 -20.32 -10.72 12.20
CA ASN A 209 -20.87 -11.98 11.73
C ASN A 209 -20.43 -12.20 10.29
N TYR A 210 -20.34 -13.44 9.84
CA TYR A 210 -19.97 -13.75 8.47
C TYR A 210 -21.00 -13.17 7.47
N GLN A 211 -20.58 -12.15 6.77
CA GLN A 211 -21.37 -11.46 5.75
C GLN A 211 -20.48 -11.30 4.51
N PRO A 212 -20.62 -12.19 3.52
CA PRO A 212 -19.72 -12.21 2.35
C PRO A 212 -19.73 -10.90 1.55
N ASP A 213 -20.88 -10.27 1.43
CA ASP A 213 -21.11 -9.02 0.68
C ASP A 213 -20.90 -7.75 1.51
N TYR A 214 -20.25 -7.86 2.68
CA TYR A 214 -20.00 -6.72 3.55
C TYR A 214 -19.14 -5.65 2.87
N ILE A 215 -19.62 -4.41 2.88
CA ILE A 215 -18.99 -3.23 2.32
C ILE A 215 -18.76 -2.23 3.45
N CYS A 216 -17.52 -1.98 3.83
CA CYS A 216 -17.18 -1.00 4.87
C CYS A 216 -16.99 0.43 4.32
N ASN A 217 -16.89 0.59 3.00
CA ASN A 217 -16.68 1.87 2.35
C ASN A 217 -17.99 2.42 1.78
N HIS A 218 -18.54 3.46 2.40
CA HIS A 218 -19.78 4.10 1.96
C HIS A 218 -19.72 4.71 0.54
N SER A 219 -18.51 4.93 0.00
CA SER A 219 -18.34 5.42 -1.38
C SER A 219 -18.26 4.29 -2.41
N ASP A 220 -18.26 3.05 -1.96
CA ASP A 220 -18.23 1.86 -2.82
C ASP A 220 -19.64 1.36 -3.13
N TYR A 221 -20.39 2.16 -3.90
CA TYR A 221 -21.78 1.85 -4.22
C TYR A 221 -21.97 0.56 -5.03
N GLN A 222 -20.91 0.05 -5.68
CA GLN A 222 -20.96 -1.15 -6.51
C GLN A 222 -20.43 -2.39 -5.78
N GLY A 223 -19.93 -2.24 -4.54
CA GLY A 223 -19.35 -3.34 -3.80
C GLY A 223 -18.07 -3.91 -4.41
N ARG A 224 -17.30 -3.07 -5.15
CA ARG A 224 -16.05 -3.50 -5.76
C ARG A 224 -15.10 -4.09 -4.70
N TYR A 225 -15.06 -3.48 -3.51
CA TYR A 225 -14.20 -3.88 -2.39
C TYR A 225 -14.97 -4.62 -1.30
N ALA A 226 -16.08 -5.28 -1.64
CA ALA A 226 -16.79 -6.16 -0.72
C ALA A 226 -15.86 -7.25 -0.19
N PHE A 227 -16.11 -7.74 1.02
CA PHE A 227 -15.26 -8.69 1.72
C PHE A 227 -14.94 -9.94 0.88
N ASN A 228 -15.95 -10.57 0.29
CA ASN A 228 -15.78 -11.76 -0.55
C ASN A 228 -15.09 -11.49 -1.89
N ASN A 229 -15.02 -10.21 -2.32
CA ASN A 229 -14.41 -9.83 -3.59
C ASN A 229 -12.93 -9.45 -3.45
N GLN A 230 -12.40 -9.33 -2.24
CA GLN A 230 -11.00 -8.94 -1.99
C GLN A 230 -9.99 -9.84 -2.74
N PRO A 231 -10.15 -11.19 -2.82
CA PRO A 231 -9.24 -12.03 -3.59
C PRO A 231 -9.23 -11.70 -5.09
N ASN A 232 -10.41 -11.45 -5.68
CA ASN A 232 -10.52 -11.07 -7.09
C ASN A 232 -9.88 -9.71 -7.36
N ILE A 233 -10.06 -8.76 -6.46
CA ILE A 233 -9.42 -7.44 -6.57
C ILE A 233 -7.92 -7.54 -6.39
N GLY A 234 -7.43 -8.40 -5.50
CA GLY A 234 -6.00 -8.70 -5.37
C GLY A 234 -5.39 -9.24 -6.66
N LEU A 235 -6.06 -10.21 -7.30
CA LEU A 235 -5.66 -10.71 -8.62
C LEU A 235 -5.65 -9.59 -9.67
N TRP A 236 -6.70 -8.78 -9.72
CA TRP A 236 -6.80 -7.66 -10.65
C TRP A 236 -5.67 -6.64 -10.44
N ASN A 237 -5.34 -6.31 -9.18
CA ASN A 237 -4.23 -5.40 -8.86
C ASN A 237 -2.87 -5.99 -9.29
N CYS A 238 -2.65 -7.30 -9.09
CA CYS A 238 -1.44 -7.95 -9.59
C CYS A 238 -1.37 -7.97 -11.13
N GLN A 239 -2.51 -8.07 -11.82
CA GLN A 239 -2.57 -7.92 -13.28
C GLN A 239 -2.22 -6.50 -13.73
N ALA A 240 -2.68 -5.47 -12.99
CA ALA A 240 -2.30 -4.07 -13.26
C ALA A 240 -0.79 -3.85 -13.07
N LEU A 241 -0.21 -4.42 -12.01
CA LEU A 241 1.25 -4.40 -11.81
C LEU A 241 1.98 -5.16 -12.93
N ALA A 242 1.49 -6.34 -13.35
CA ALA A 242 2.06 -7.09 -14.46
C ALA A 242 2.08 -6.25 -15.74
N ALA A 243 0.98 -5.56 -16.05
CA ALA A 243 0.92 -4.66 -17.19
C ALA A 243 1.95 -3.52 -17.09
N ALA A 244 2.17 -2.97 -15.89
CA ALA A 244 3.19 -1.95 -15.67
C ALA A 244 4.63 -2.48 -15.82
N LEU A 245 4.86 -3.75 -15.54
CA LEU A 245 6.18 -4.42 -15.63
C LEU A 245 6.43 -5.09 -16.99
N SER A 246 5.45 -5.17 -17.86
CA SER A 246 5.56 -5.81 -19.18
C SER A 246 6.65 -5.23 -20.09
N PRO A 247 7.13 -3.97 -19.94
CA PRO A 247 8.29 -3.51 -20.68
C PRO A 247 9.62 -4.19 -20.29
N ILE A 248 9.67 -4.86 -19.12
CA ILE A 248 10.90 -5.44 -18.54
C ILE A 248 10.82 -6.97 -18.43
N ILE A 249 9.64 -7.49 -18.13
CA ILE A 249 9.42 -8.92 -17.88
C ILE A 249 8.56 -9.50 -19.01
N GLU A 250 8.93 -10.66 -19.50
CA GLU A 250 8.18 -11.35 -20.55
C GLU A 250 6.76 -11.73 -20.11
N GLU A 251 5.80 -11.61 -21.02
CA GLU A 251 4.38 -11.85 -20.75
C GLU A 251 4.09 -13.26 -20.24
N THR A 252 4.83 -14.26 -20.73
CA THR A 252 4.72 -15.66 -20.28
C THR A 252 5.08 -15.84 -18.82
N ALA A 253 6.15 -15.20 -18.36
CA ALA A 253 6.57 -15.21 -16.95
C ALA A 253 5.57 -14.48 -16.06
N LEU A 254 5.06 -13.31 -16.50
CA LEU A 254 4.03 -12.58 -15.80
C LEU A 254 2.74 -13.38 -15.61
N LYS A 255 2.27 -14.07 -16.67
CA LYS A 255 1.07 -14.91 -16.61
C LYS A 255 1.25 -16.10 -15.68
N LEU A 256 2.42 -16.75 -15.71
CA LEU A 256 2.72 -17.91 -14.86
C LEU A 256 2.72 -17.52 -13.37
N SER A 257 3.31 -16.39 -13.04
CA SER A 257 3.36 -15.88 -11.65
C SER A 257 1.95 -15.58 -11.08
N LEU A 258 1.02 -15.12 -11.91
CA LEU A 258 -0.36 -14.79 -11.48
C LEU A 258 -1.17 -16.03 -11.03
N ILE A 259 -0.76 -17.25 -11.37
CA ILE A 259 -1.43 -18.47 -10.92
C ILE A 259 -1.33 -18.62 -9.40
N HIS A 260 -0.25 -18.15 -8.80
CA HIS A 260 0.01 -18.27 -7.36
C HIS A 260 -0.99 -17.49 -6.48
N ILE A 261 -1.71 -16.51 -7.01
CA ILE A 261 -2.64 -15.73 -6.20
C ILE A 261 -3.89 -16.53 -5.76
N SER A 262 -4.22 -17.59 -6.49
CA SER A 262 -5.38 -18.42 -6.19
C SER A 262 -5.14 -19.52 -5.15
N GLU A 263 -3.89 -19.87 -4.86
CA GLU A 263 -3.55 -20.98 -3.98
C GLU A 263 -3.74 -20.69 -2.48
N PRO A 264 -3.21 -19.58 -1.91
CA PRO A 264 -3.39 -19.29 -0.48
C PRO A 264 -4.85 -19.00 -0.13
N THR A 265 -5.57 -18.31 -1.01
CA THR A 265 -6.99 -17.96 -0.78
C THR A 265 -7.88 -19.20 -0.75
N ARG A 266 -7.60 -20.24 -1.54
CA ARG A 266 -8.32 -21.53 -1.46
C ARG A 266 -8.08 -22.24 -0.14
N ARG A 267 -6.87 -22.18 0.42
CA ARG A 267 -6.51 -22.81 1.70
C ARG A 267 -7.12 -22.07 2.90
N ALA A 268 -7.34 -20.77 2.80
CA ALA A 268 -7.96 -19.96 3.85
C ALA A 268 -9.49 -20.13 3.91
N LEU A 269 -10.11 -20.70 2.89
CA LEU A 269 -11.56 -20.93 2.81
C LEU A 269 -11.99 -22.36 3.21
N ILE A 270 -11.03 -23.22 3.60
CA ILE A 270 -11.25 -24.57 4.13
C ILE A 270 -11.01 -24.58 5.65
#